data_0e112b89034921bbbc49e32a26195034
#
_entry.id   0e112b89034921bbbc49e32a26195034
#
_cell.length_a   1.000
_cell.length_b   1.000
_cell.length_c   1.000
_cell.angle_alpha   90.00
_cell.angle_beta   90.00
_cell.angle_gamma   90.00
#
_symmetry.space_group_name_H-M   'P 1'
#
loop_
_entity.id
_entity.type
_entity.pdbx_description
1 polymer ?
#
loop_
_entity_poly.entity_id
_entity_poly.type
_entity_poly.pdbx_seq_one_letter_code
_entity_poly.pdbx_strand_id
1 'polypeptide(L)'
;MAENQSSKHKELTEKIREEKQKPKGPIKFQLQLNEEQKLAKEKILNNAITVLSGKAGSGKTLLACQVALDMLFKKSVTKIIITRPTVSKEEIGFLPGDLREKMEPWMQPIYSNFYQLYNKEKIDKILESGQVEIVPLAFMRGRTFLDSFIIVDEAQNCTNDQMEMITSRLGLRSKMVVCGDTQQVDLKYKGDSGFKFLISAAKKIKDMDSQTLLTNHRHPVVDSLLDAYDEFKDRTNGNS
;
A
#
# COMPACT_ATOMS: atom_id res chain seq x y z
N MET A 1 8.75 -11.80 -57.61
CA MET A 1 8.59 -12.57 -56.36
C MET A 1 9.04 -11.81 -55.11
N ALA A 2 9.96 -10.87 -55.20
CA ALA A 2 10.47 -10.10 -54.01
C ALA A 2 9.48 -9.03 -53.48
N GLU A 3 8.67 -8.39 -54.33
CA GLU A 3 7.70 -7.37 -53.91
C GLU A 3 6.55 -7.93 -53.05
N ASN A 4 6.16 -9.18 -53.27
CA ASN A 4 5.07 -9.83 -52.53
C ASN A 4 5.48 -10.24 -51.11
N GLN A 5 6.77 -10.44 -50.84
CA GLN A 5 7.29 -10.73 -49.50
C GLN A 5 7.43 -9.46 -48.64
N SER A 6 7.79 -8.33 -49.25
CA SER A 6 7.90 -7.06 -48.56
C SER A 6 6.52 -6.53 -48.11
N SER A 7 5.48 -6.72 -48.93
CA SER A 7 4.10 -6.32 -48.58
C SER A 7 3.55 -7.16 -47.44
N LYS A 8 3.73 -8.49 -47.45
CA LYS A 8 3.31 -9.36 -46.36
C LYS A 8 4.02 -9.07 -45.04
N HIS A 9 5.28 -8.68 -45.10
CA HIS A 9 6.04 -8.33 -43.90
C HIS A 9 5.56 -7.00 -43.28
N LYS A 10 5.20 -6.01 -44.10
CA LYS A 10 4.59 -4.75 -43.64
C LYS A 10 3.21 -4.97 -43.02
N GLU A 11 2.34 -5.76 -43.65
CA GLU A 11 1.02 -6.11 -43.09
C GLU A 11 1.12 -6.86 -41.76
N LEU A 12 2.07 -7.77 -41.64
CA LEU A 12 2.29 -8.49 -40.38
C LEU A 12 2.80 -7.57 -39.30
N THR A 13 3.69 -6.64 -39.64
CA THR A 13 4.23 -5.64 -38.67
C THR A 13 3.16 -4.64 -38.23
N GLU A 14 2.27 -4.24 -39.15
CA GLU A 14 1.11 -3.40 -38.79
C GLU A 14 0.09 -4.14 -37.92
N LYS A 15 -0.25 -5.39 -38.24
CA LYS A 15 -1.12 -6.22 -37.37
C LYS A 15 -0.55 -6.44 -36.00
N ILE A 16 0.76 -6.65 -35.87
CA ILE A 16 1.45 -6.76 -34.57
C ILE A 16 1.42 -5.42 -33.82
N ARG A 17 1.54 -4.28 -34.53
CA ARG A 17 1.39 -2.95 -33.94
C ARG A 17 -0.05 -2.67 -33.50
N GLU A 18 -1.05 -3.02 -34.31
CA GLU A 18 -2.46 -2.87 -33.98
C GLU A 18 -2.89 -3.79 -32.84
N GLU A 19 -2.37 -5.03 -32.75
CA GLU A 19 -2.60 -5.91 -31.59
C GLU A 19 -1.94 -5.39 -30.33
N LYS A 20 -0.78 -4.71 -30.41
CA LYS A 20 -0.15 -4.04 -29.27
C LYS A 20 -0.86 -2.74 -28.85
N GLN A 21 -1.62 -2.10 -29.77
CA GLN A 21 -2.39 -0.88 -29.52
C GLN A 21 -3.84 -1.13 -29.14
N LYS A 22 -4.37 -2.36 -29.28
CA LYS A 22 -5.70 -2.66 -28.74
C LYS A 22 -5.66 -2.50 -27.24
N PRO A 23 -6.52 -1.67 -26.62
CA PRO A 23 -6.60 -1.57 -25.19
C PRO A 23 -6.95 -2.96 -24.67
N LYS A 24 -5.94 -3.65 -24.13
CA LYS A 24 -6.17 -4.90 -23.41
C LYS A 24 -7.11 -4.57 -22.30
N GLY A 25 -8.25 -5.29 -22.25
CA GLY A 25 -9.41 -5.02 -21.43
C GLY A 25 -9.13 -4.65 -19.96
N PRO A 26 -10.16 -4.24 -19.22
CA PRO A 26 -10.00 -3.67 -17.90
C PRO A 26 -9.32 -4.70 -17.00
N ILE A 27 -8.19 -4.29 -16.40
CA ILE A 27 -7.50 -4.99 -15.32
C ILE A 27 -6.57 -6.12 -15.77
N LYS A 28 -5.29 -5.83 -15.86
CA LYS A 28 -4.26 -6.85 -15.78
C LYS A 28 -4.03 -7.25 -14.30
N PHE A 29 -4.97 -7.93 -13.68
CA PHE A 29 -4.67 -8.66 -12.45
C PHE A 29 -3.91 -9.93 -12.79
N GLN A 30 -2.62 -9.85 -12.93
CA GLN A 30 -1.75 -11.01 -13.02
C GLN A 30 -1.11 -11.38 -11.66
N LEU A 31 -1.43 -10.67 -10.60
CA LEU A 31 -1.02 -11.08 -9.26
C LEU A 31 -1.94 -12.22 -8.80
N GLN A 32 -1.44 -13.44 -8.94
CA GLN A 32 -2.05 -14.59 -8.27
C GLN A 32 -1.79 -14.42 -6.77
N LEU A 33 -2.84 -14.08 -6.05
CA LEU A 33 -2.79 -14.02 -4.59
C LEU A 33 -2.57 -15.45 -4.05
N ASN A 34 -1.62 -15.59 -3.13
CA ASN A 34 -1.49 -16.81 -2.34
C ASN A 34 -2.64 -16.93 -1.33
N GLU A 35 -2.74 -18.06 -0.60
CA GLU A 35 -3.87 -18.33 0.29
C GLU A 35 -3.97 -17.31 1.45
N GLU A 36 -2.85 -16.90 2.04
CA GLU A 36 -2.85 -15.89 3.10
C GLU A 36 -3.28 -14.50 2.59
N GLN A 37 -2.93 -14.15 1.37
CA GLN A 37 -3.37 -12.90 0.73
C GLN A 37 -4.84 -12.94 0.32
N LYS A 38 -5.36 -14.10 -0.10
CA LYS A 38 -6.80 -14.28 -0.36
C LYS A 38 -7.60 -14.10 0.94
N LEU A 39 -7.14 -14.72 2.02
CA LEU A 39 -7.76 -14.57 3.34
C LEU A 39 -7.70 -13.11 3.82
N ALA A 40 -6.55 -12.45 3.66
CA ALA A 40 -6.41 -11.03 3.99
C ALA A 40 -7.37 -10.16 3.18
N LYS A 41 -7.52 -10.42 1.88
CA LYS A 41 -8.49 -9.72 1.01
C LYS A 41 -9.92 -9.92 1.50
N GLU A 42 -10.29 -11.13 1.87
CA GLU A 42 -11.62 -11.44 2.42
C GLU A 42 -11.87 -10.66 3.72
N LYS A 43 -10.90 -10.65 4.64
CA LYS A 43 -10.97 -9.86 5.88
C LYS A 43 -11.14 -8.37 5.62
N ILE A 44 -10.40 -7.79 4.65
CA ILE A 44 -10.56 -6.39 4.26
C ILE A 44 -11.98 -6.10 3.75
N LEU A 45 -12.53 -7.00 2.95
CA LEU A 45 -13.87 -6.81 2.38
C LEU A 45 -14.98 -6.91 3.44
N ASN A 46 -14.79 -7.74 4.46
CA ASN A 46 -15.81 -8.05 5.46
C ASN A 46 -15.74 -7.14 6.70
N ASN A 47 -14.63 -6.47 6.97
CA ASN A 47 -14.45 -5.65 8.16
C ASN A 47 -14.31 -4.16 7.85
N ALA A 48 -14.59 -3.30 8.82
CA ALA A 48 -14.38 -1.87 8.73
C ALA A 48 -12.90 -1.50 8.88
N ILE A 49 -12.18 -2.18 9.78
CA ILE A 49 -10.74 -2.01 9.97
C ILE A 49 -10.05 -3.36 9.85
N THR A 50 -9.03 -3.46 9.01
CA THR A 50 -8.19 -4.65 8.90
C THR A 50 -6.73 -4.30 9.11
N VAL A 51 -6.06 -5.04 9.99
CA VAL A 51 -4.64 -4.87 10.30
C VAL A 51 -3.83 -5.92 9.56
N LEU A 52 -2.97 -5.48 8.64
CA LEU A 52 -2.04 -6.35 7.92
C LEU A 52 -0.65 -6.25 8.52
N SER A 53 -0.18 -7.33 9.13
CA SER A 53 1.18 -7.43 9.65
C SER A 53 2.03 -8.37 8.80
N GLY A 54 3.35 -8.23 8.87
CA GLY A 54 4.29 -9.11 8.18
C GLY A 54 5.60 -8.42 7.85
N LYS A 55 6.64 -9.19 7.54
CA LYS A 55 7.95 -8.66 7.15
C LYS A 55 7.87 -7.79 5.88
N ALA A 56 8.85 -6.93 5.68
CA ALA A 56 9.00 -6.18 4.43
C ALA A 56 9.05 -7.15 3.23
N GLY A 57 8.33 -6.81 2.15
CA GLY A 57 8.24 -7.70 0.97
C GLY A 57 7.10 -8.73 0.99
N SER A 58 6.31 -8.81 2.08
CA SER A 58 5.16 -9.74 2.13
C SER A 58 3.92 -9.27 1.33
N GLY A 59 3.97 -8.11 0.68
CA GLY A 59 2.91 -7.63 -0.19
C GLY A 59 1.74 -6.93 0.50
N LYS A 60 1.86 -6.55 1.79
CA LYS A 60 0.81 -5.85 2.56
C LYS A 60 0.24 -4.64 1.83
N THR A 61 1.10 -3.70 1.52
CA THR A 61 0.74 -2.42 0.88
C THR A 61 0.22 -2.64 -0.54
N LEU A 62 0.81 -3.56 -1.30
CA LEU A 62 0.34 -3.92 -2.63
C LEU A 62 -1.08 -4.51 -2.59
N LEU A 63 -1.36 -5.40 -1.65
CA LEU A 63 -2.70 -5.97 -1.45
C LEU A 63 -3.72 -4.91 -1.03
N ALA A 64 -3.36 -4.01 -0.11
CA ALA A 64 -4.21 -2.90 0.29
C ALA A 64 -4.53 -1.98 -0.90
N CYS A 65 -3.53 -1.64 -1.71
CA CYS A 65 -3.69 -0.86 -2.94
C CYS A 65 -4.61 -1.57 -3.95
N GLN A 66 -4.46 -2.89 -4.11
CA GLN A 66 -5.30 -3.68 -5.00
C GLN A 66 -6.77 -3.61 -4.60
N VAL A 67 -7.07 -3.87 -3.33
CA VAL A 67 -8.46 -3.84 -2.83
C VAL A 67 -9.04 -2.43 -2.90
N ALA A 68 -8.24 -1.41 -2.58
CA ALA A 68 -8.67 -0.01 -2.67
C ALA A 68 -9.06 0.38 -4.11
N LEU A 69 -8.23 0.04 -5.10
CA LEU A 69 -8.52 0.31 -6.51
C LEU A 69 -9.74 -0.49 -7.00
N ASP A 70 -9.87 -1.76 -6.60
CA ASP A 70 -11.05 -2.58 -6.90
C ASP A 70 -12.33 -1.90 -6.40
N MET A 71 -12.34 -1.44 -5.15
CA MET A 71 -13.51 -0.80 -4.54
C MET A 71 -13.81 0.56 -5.17
N LEU A 72 -12.78 1.34 -5.50
CA LEU A 72 -12.93 2.63 -6.20
C LEU A 72 -13.55 2.43 -7.59
N PHE A 73 -13.02 1.50 -8.38
CA PHE A 73 -13.53 1.24 -9.74
C PHE A 73 -14.92 0.61 -9.75
N LYS A 74 -15.27 -0.15 -8.71
CA LYS A 74 -16.64 -0.66 -8.50
C LYS A 74 -17.58 0.39 -7.90
N LYS A 75 -17.08 1.60 -7.63
CA LYS A 75 -17.83 2.69 -6.97
C LYS A 75 -18.38 2.32 -5.58
N SER A 76 -17.76 1.35 -4.92
CA SER A 76 -18.06 1.01 -3.51
C SER A 76 -17.50 2.04 -2.54
N VAL A 77 -16.49 2.78 -2.95
CA VAL A 77 -15.96 3.97 -2.29
C VAL A 77 -15.76 5.08 -3.33
N THR A 78 -15.71 6.32 -2.88
CA THR A 78 -15.52 7.48 -3.76
C THR A 78 -14.08 7.98 -3.78
N LYS A 79 -13.31 7.69 -2.72
CA LYS A 79 -11.92 8.12 -2.56
C LYS A 79 -11.04 7.05 -1.93
N ILE A 80 -9.78 7.11 -2.27
CA ILE A 80 -8.69 6.42 -1.57
C ILE A 80 -7.89 7.47 -0.81
N ILE A 81 -7.78 7.31 0.50
CA ILE A 81 -6.98 8.17 1.38
C ILE A 81 -5.74 7.39 1.78
N ILE A 82 -4.58 7.99 1.61
CA ILE A 82 -3.31 7.35 1.96
C ILE A 82 -2.60 8.20 2.99
N THR A 83 -2.20 7.57 4.08
CA THR A 83 -1.38 8.21 5.10
C THR A 83 -0.21 7.31 5.48
N ARG A 84 0.90 7.95 5.81
CA ARG A 84 2.11 7.29 6.27
C ARG A 84 2.74 8.16 7.36
N PRO A 85 3.14 7.60 8.51
CA PRO A 85 3.88 8.37 9.50
C PRO A 85 5.19 8.86 8.88
N THR A 86 5.43 10.15 9.00
CA THR A 86 6.72 10.75 8.65
C THR A 86 7.61 10.71 9.86
N VAL A 87 8.87 10.35 9.68
CA VAL A 87 9.82 10.17 10.77
C VAL A 87 10.16 11.50 11.45
N SER A 88 10.03 12.64 10.75
CA SER A 88 10.12 13.97 11.38
C SER A 88 9.32 15.05 10.64
N LYS A 89 8.73 15.98 11.43
CA LYS A 89 8.12 17.21 10.89
C LYS A 89 9.16 18.14 10.24
N GLU A 90 10.40 18.04 10.67
CA GLU A 90 11.51 18.88 10.22
C GLU A 90 11.90 18.57 8.78
N GLU A 91 11.86 17.29 8.37
CA GLU A 91 12.17 16.90 6.99
C GLU A 91 11.19 17.47 5.97
N ILE A 92 9.90 17.57 6.31
CA ILE A 92 8.89 18.18 5.42
C ILE A 92 9.10 19.69 5.33
N GLY A 93 9.57 20.35 6.39
CA GLY A 93 9.79 21.79 6.45
C GLY A 93 10.91 22.30 5.52
N PHE A 94 11.95 21.50 5.31
CA PHE A 94 13.12 21.88 4.54
C PHE A 94 13.03 21.63 3.03
N LEU A 95 12.03 20.87 2.56
CA LEU A 95 11.86 20.63 1.14
C LEU A 95 11.21 21.84 0.45
N PRO A 96 11.73 22.27 -0.72
CA PRO A 96 11.08 23.31 -1.53
C PRO A 96 9.77 22.80 -2.15
N GLY A 97 8.85 23.72 -2.44
CA GLY A 97 7.60 23.41 -3.11
C GLY A 97 6.37 23.40 -2.19
N ASP A 98 5.22 23.09 -2.77
CA ASP A 98 3.97 22.94 -2.04
C ASP A 98 3.94 21.63 -1.24
N LEU A 99 2.89 21.42 -0.43
CA LEU A 99 2.76 20.23 0.41
C LEU A 99 2.73 18.93 -0.41
N ARG A 100 2.12 18.95 -1.60
CA ARG A 100 2.01 17.79 -2.47
C ARG A 100 3.38 17.43 -3.05
N GLU A 101 4.12 18.40 -3.54
CA GLU A 101 5.48 18.24 -4.05
C GLU A 101 6.42 17.70 -2.96
N LYS A 102 6.30 18.22 -1.74
CA LYS A 102 7.07 17.74 -0.58
C LYS A 102 6.76 16.30 -0.21
N MET A 103 5.52 15.86 -0.38
CA MET A 103 5.09 14.48 -0.05
C MET A 103 5.39 13.48 -1.18
N GLU A 104 5.64 13.93 -2.39
CA GLU A 104 5.81 13.07 -3.57
C GLU A 104 6.88 11.98 -3.40
N PRO A 105 8.09 12.24 -2.87
CA PRO A 105 9.12 11.21 -2.68
C PRO A 105 8.64 10.05 -1.80
N TRP A 106 7.88 10.34 -0.73
CA TRP A 106 7.35 9.28 0.16
C TRP A 106 6.20 8.49 -0.46
N MET A 107 5.57 9.04 -1.51
CA MET A 107 4.45 8.42 -2.18
C MET A 107 4.86 7.54 -3.36
N GLN A 108 6.09 7.64 -3.83
CA GLN A 108 6.61 6.83 -4.93
C GLN A 108 6.37 5.32 -4.75
N PRO A 109 6.55 4.71 -3.56
CA PRO A 109 6.25 3.29 -3.35
C PRO A 109 4.76 2.96 -3.59
N ILE A 110 3.85 3.85 -3.20
CA ILE A 110 2.40 3.66 -3.40
C ILE A 110 2.05 3.80 -4.89
N TYR A 111 2.56 4.83 -5.56
CA TYR A 111 2.36 5.00 -7.00
C TYR A 111 2.91 3.82 -7.79
N SER A 112 4.10 3.31 -7.41
CA SER A 112 4.67 2.10 -8.00
C SER A 112 3.73 0.90 -7.87
N ASN A 113 3.10 0.72 -6.71
CA ASN A 113 2.10 -0.34 -6.50
C ASN A 113 0.88 -0.13 -7.41
N PHE A 114 0.37 1.10 -7.53
CA PHE A 114 -0.77 1.38 -8.40
C PHE A 114 -0.45 1.08 -9.88
N TYR A 115 0.73 1.49 -10.36
CA TYR A 115 1.17 1.23 -11.75
C TYR A 115 1.47 -0.24 -12.03
N GLN A 116 1.84 -1.03 -11.01
CA GLN A 116 1.93 -2.49 -11.14
C GLN A 116 0.56 -3.14 -11.32
N LEU A 117 -0.46 -2.60 -10.65
CA LEU A 117 -1.81 -3.17 -10.61
C LEU A 117 -2.67 -2.79 -11.80
N TYR A 118 -2.49 -1.58 -12.35
CA TYR A 118 -3.30 -1.03 -13.43
C TYR A 118 -2.46 -0.29 -14.46
N ASN A 119 -3.04 -0.06 -15.65
CA ASN A 119 -2.35 0.74 -16.66
C ASN A 119 -2.17 2.19 -16.20
N LYS A 120 -1.07 2.80 -16.67
CA LYS A 120 -0.66 4.14 -16.26
C LYS A 120 -1.74 5.18 -16.49
N GLU A 121 -2.33 5.21 -17.68
CA GLU A 121 -3.35 6.21 -18.06
C GLU A 121 -4.56 6.21 -17.12
N LYS A 122 -4.97 5.04 -16.64
CA LYS A 122 -6.10 4.91 -15.72
C LYS A 122 -5.72 5.38 -14.32
N ILE A 123 -4.49 5.10 -13.88
CA ILE A 123 -3.99 5.59 -12.59
C ILE A 123 -3.80 7.10 -12.63
N ASP A 124 -3.20 7.66 -13.69
CA ASP A 124 -3.01 9.09 -13.83
C ASP A 124 -4.36 9.84 -13.74
N LYS A 125 -5.39 9.34 -14.41
CA LYS A 125 -6.75 9.92 -14.34
C LYS A 125 -7.33 9.97 -12.92
N ILE A 126 -7.19 8.92 -12.12
CA ILE A 126 -7.70 8.93 -10.73
C ILE A 126 -6.87 9.81 -9.81
N LEU A 127 -5.57 9.97 -10.08
CA LEU A 127 -4.70 10.91 -9.37
C LEU A 127 -5.06 12.36 -9.69
N GLU A 128 -5.23 12.68 -10.97
CA GLU A 128 -5.61 14.02 -11.46
C GLU A 128 -7.01 14.43 -11.00
N SER A 129 -7.96 13.48 -10.97
CA SER A 129 -9.34 13.74 -10.52
C SER A 129 -9.49 13.93 -9.00
N GLY A 130 -8.40 13.75 -8.22
CA GLY A 130 -8.43 13.85 -6.76
C GLY A 130 -9.18 12.69 -6.07
N GLN A 131 -9.40 11.59 -6.78
CA GLN A 131 -9.96 10.37 -6.18
C GLN A 131 -8.95 9.64 -5.28
N VAL A 132 -7.67 9.94 -5.39
CA VAL A 132 -6.61 9.53 -4.48
C VAL A 132 -6.08 10.76 -3.77
N GLU A 133 -6.15 10.78 -2.46
CA GLU A 133 -5.70 11.87 -1.61
C GLU A 133 -4.62 11.39 -0.65
N ILE A 134 -3.50 12.07 -0.63
CA ILE A 134 -2.41 11.85 0.31
C ILE A 134 -2.62 12.81 1.47
N VAL A 135 -2.74 12.26 2.67
CA VAL A 135 -3.00 13.06 3.88
C VAL A 135 -1.91 12.79 4.90
N PRO A 136 -0.95 13.73 5.09
CA PRO A 136 0.00 13.64 6.20
C PRO A 136 -0.73 13.54 7.55
N LEU A 137 -0.18 12.81 8.51
CA LEU A 137 -0.81 12.61 9.82
C LEU A 137 -1.25 13.91 10.49
N ALA A 138 -0.44 14.96 10.38
CA ALA A 138 -0.74 16.27 10.98
C ALA A 138 -2.04 16.89 10.44
N PHE A 139 -2.45 16.53 9.21
CA PHE A 139 -3.64 17.05 8.56
C PHE A 139 -4.84 16.11 8.61
N MET A 140 -4.73 14.98 9.28
CA MET A 140 -5.86 14.07 9.51
C MET A 140 -6.75 14.55 10.66
N ARG A 141 -6.17 15.31 11.63
CA ARG A 141 -6.91 15.79 12.80
C ARG A 141 -8.08 16.67 12.38
N GLY A 142 -9.26 16.43 12.97
CA GLY A 142 -10.50 17.18 12.69
C GLY A 142 -11.23 16.77 11.40
N ARG A 143 -10.70 15.80 10.65
CA ARG A 143 -11.36 15.25 9.45
C ARG A 143 -12.09 13.95 9.80
N THR A 144 -13.15 13.65 9.06
CA THR A 144 -13.82 12.36 9.03
C THR A 144 -13.95 11.93 7.58
N PHE A 145 -13.46 10.75 7.24
CA PHE A 145 -13.46 10.24 5.87
C PHE A 145 -14.68 9.35 5.67
N LEU A 146 -15.63 9.82 4.86
CA LEU A 146 -16.84 9.11 4.48
C LEU A 146 -16.65 8.47 3.10
N ASP A 147 -17.33 7.34 2.85
CA ASP A 147 -17.31 6.66 1.55
C ASP A 147 -15.89 6.46 0.99
N SER A 148 -14.92 6.19 1.87
CA SER A 148 -13.50 6.20 1.55
C SER A 148 -12.82 4.89 1.91
N PHE A 149 -11.77 4.55 1.15
CA PHE A 149 -10.83 3.50 1.53
C PHE A 149 -9.54 4.14 2.04
N ILE A 150 -9.20 3.89 3.32
CA ILE A 150 -8.05 4.49 3.98
C ILE A 150 -6.93 3.47 4.06
N ILE A 151 -5.75 3.82 3.56
CA ILE A 151 -4.52 3.03 3.70
C ILE A 151 -3.59 3.75 4.66
N VAL A 152 -3.26 3.08 5.76
CA VAL A 152 -2.23 3.52 6.71
C VAL A 152 -1.00 2.65 6.46
N ASP A 153 0.02 3.20 5.83
CA ASP A 153 1.25 2.46 5.51
C ASP A 153 2.34 2.74 6.54
N GLU A 154 3.27 1.79 6.76
CA GLU A 154 4.35 1.85 7.77
C GLU A 154 3.83 2.19 9.19
N ALA A 155 2.69 1.65 9.53
CA ALA A 155 1.94 1.97 10.74
C ALA A 155 2.66 1.61 12.05
N GLN A 156 3.69 0.75 12.01
CA GLN A 156 4.53 0.47 13.18
C GLN A 156 5.25 1.71 13.71
N ASN A 157 5.42 2.74 12.85
CA ASN A 157 6.04 4.00 13.22
C ASN A 157 5.03 5.06 13.72
N CYS A 158 3.77 4.68 13.93
CA CYS A 158 2.79 5.51 14.64
C CYS A 158 2.87 5.25 16.15
N THR A 159 2.90 6.32 16.94
CA THR A 159 2.69 6.22 18.40
C THR A 159 1.25 5.80 18.70
N ASN A 160 0.98 5.42 19.98
CA ASN A 160 -0.38 5.11 20.43
C ASN A 160 -1.36 6.26 20.16
N ASP A 161 -0.99 7.50 20.50
CA ASP A 161 -1.84 8.69 20.28
C ASP A 161 -2.09 8.96 18.80
N GLN A 162 -1.07 8.75 17.95
CA GLN A 162 -1.23 8.87 16.50
C GLN A 162 -2.16 7.80 15.96
N MET A 163 -2.04 6.56 16.42
CA MET A 163 -2.90 5.46 15.99
C MET A 163 -4.35 5.67 16.40
N GLU A 164 -4.60 6.13 17.63
CA GLU A 164 -5.93 6.52 18.11
C GLU A 164 -6.49 7.66 17.26
N MET A 165 -5.69 8.69 17.00
CA MET A 165 -6.08 9.81 16.15
C MET A 165 -6.46 9.35 14.75
N ILE A 166 -5.69 8.45 14.10
CA ILE A 166 -5.95 7.94 12.75
C ILE A 166 -7.24 7.11 12.73
N THR A 167 -7.36 6.15 13.63
CA THR A 167 -8.49 5.21 13.63
C THR A 167 -9.82 5.91 13.91
N SER A 168 -9.80 6.97 14.70
CA SER A 168 -10.97 7.82 14.94
C SER A 168 -11.42 8.67 13.73
N ARG A 169 -10.69 8.64 12.61
CA ARG A 169 -11.07 9.33 11.35
C ARG A 169 -11.97 8.49 10.45
N LEU A 170 -12.16 7.21 10.76
CA LEU A 170 -13.00 6.32 9.97
C LEU A 170 -14.47 6.77 10.04
N GLY A 171 -15.01 7.15 8.90
CA GLY A 171 -16.41 7.57 8.75
C GLY A 171 -17.30 6.46 8.21
N LEU A 172 -18.59 6.76 8.08
CA LEU A 172 -19.58 5.80 7.58
C LEU A 172 -19.24 5.35 6.14
N ARG A 173 -19.53 4.09 5.84
CA ARG A 173 -19.32 3.43 4.55
C ARG A 173 -17.85 3.44 4.11
N SER A 174 -16.93 3.58 5.05
CA SER A 174 -15.48 3.58 4.80
C SER A 174 -14.84 2.31 5.32
N LYS A 175 -13.65 2.03 4.78
CA LYS A 175 -12.79 0.95 5.22
C LYS A 175 -11.39 1.48 5.49
N MET A 176 -10.71 0.87 6.46
CA MET A 176 -9.33 1.20 6.78
C MET A 176 -8.48 -0.07 6.78
N VAL A 177 -7.37 -0.02 6.08
CA VAL A 177 -6.35 -1.06 6.12
C VAL A 177 -5.07 -0.46 6.71
N VAL A 178 -4.61 -1.07 7.80
CA VAL A 178 -3.43 -0.62 8.53
C VAL A 178 -2.31 -1.61 8.29
N CYS A 179 -1.29 -1.20 7.53
CA CYS A 179 -0.14 -2.02 7.13
C CYS A 179 1.08 -1.69 7.98
N GLY A 180 1.75 -2.73 8.51
CA GLY A 180 2.96 -2.52 9.30
C GLY A 180 3.79 -3.79 9.51
N ASP A 181 5.02 -3.57 9.99
CA ASP A 181 5.96 -4.61 10.38
C ASP A 181 6.37 -4.42 11.84
N THR A 182 6.00 -5.34 12.71
CA THR A 182 6.30 -5.24 14.15
C THR A 182 7.79 -5.30 14.49
N GLN A 183 8.63 -5.72 13.55
CA GLN A 183 10.09 -5.80 13.71
C GLN A 183 10.80 -4.51 13.26
N GLN A 184 10.21 -3.74 12.34
CA GLN A 184 10.78 -2.53 11.75
C GLN A 184 10.25 -1.25 12.43
N VAL A 185 10.35 -1.17 13.75
CA VAL A 185 9.91 0.02 14.52
C VAL A 185 11.07 0.98 14.65
N ASP A 186 10.96 2.17 14.00
CA ASP A 186 11.97 3.24 14.00
C ASP A 186 11.69 4.31 15.07
N LEU A 187 10.68 4.13 15.91
CA LEU A 187 10.38 5.03 17.02
C LEU A 187 11.51 4.98 18.07
N LYS A 188 11.78 6.11 18.69
CA LYS A 188 12.80 6.24 19.77
C LYS A 188 12.60 5.19 20.85
N TYR A 189 11.33 4.93 21.22
CA TYR A 189 10.94 3.83 22.10
C TYR A 189 10.01 2.88 21.36
N LYS A 190 10.49 1.66 21.11
CA LYS A 190 9.73 0.65 20.35
C LYS A 190 8.40 0.25 21.02
N GLY A 191 8.30 0.44 22.36
CA GLY A 191 7.08 0.19 23.12
C GLY A 191 5.96 1.20 22.86
N ASP A 192 6.27 2.36 22.29
CA ASP A 192 5.29 3.43 22.01
C ASP A 192 4.50 3.17 20.72
N SER A 193 4.84 2.13 19.96
CA SER A 193 4.12 1.79 18.73
C SER A 193 2.70 1.34 19.00
N GLY A 194 1.73 2.09 18.50
CA GLY A 194 0.30 1.78 18.57
C GLY A 194 -0.12 0.59 17.68
N PHE A 195 0.75 0.15 16.78
CA PHE A 195 0.43 -0.94 15.86
C PHE A 195 0.22 -2.29 16.57
N LYS A 196 1.05 -2.61 17.57
CA LYS A 196 0.91 -3.84 18.38
C LYS A 196 -0.41 -3.87 19.15
N PHE A 197 -0.81 -2.71 19.72
CA PHE A 197 -2.10 -2.58 20.36
C PHE A 197 -3.23 -2.86 19.37
N LEU A 198 -3.16 -2.30 18.17
CA LEU A 198 -4.20 -2.46 17.16
C LEU A 198 -4.36 -3.93 16.70
N ILE A 199 -3.27 -4.68 16.55
CA ILE A 199 -3.31 -6.12 16.27
C ILE A 199 -4.04 -6.87 17.39
N SER A 200 -3.78 -6.51 18.65
CA SER A 200 -4.45 -7.12 19.80
C SER A 200 -5.94 -6.76 19.87
N ALA A 201 -6.27 -5.50 19.60
CA ALA A 201 -7.64 -4.98 19.60
C ALA A 201 -8.50 -5.65 18.51
N ALA A 202 -7.92 -5.91 17.33
CA ALA A 202 -8.60 -6.55 16.21
C ALA A 202 -9.15 -7.95 16.53
N LYS A 203 -8.61 -8.62 17.55
CA LYS A 203 -9.12 -9.93 18.02
C LYS A 203 -10.36 -9.83 18.90
N LYS A 204 -10.72 -8.63 19.40
CA LYS A 204 -11.75 -8.42 20.42
C LYS A 204 -12.88 -7.49 19.95
N ILE A 205 -12.62 -6.66 18.96
CA ILE A 205 -13.56 -5.64 18.49
C ILE A 205 -14.30 -6.16 17.28
N LYS A 206 -15.63 -6.13 17.32
CA LYS A 206 -16.48 -6.45 16.17
C LYS A 206 -16.14 -5.54 14.98
N ASP A 207 -16.25 -6.06 13.76
CA ASP A 207 -15.93 -5.39 12.50
C ASP A 207 -14.45 -4.95 12.37
N MET A 208 -13.57 -5.55 13.20
CA MET A 208 -12.13 -5.51 13.06
C MET A 208 -11.55 -6.92 12.88
N ASP A 209 -10.50 -7.04 12.10
CA ASP A 209 -9.72 -8.28 11.99
C ASP A 209 -8.25 -7.98 11.71
N SER A 210 -7.41 -9.00 11.86
CA SER A 210 -6.00 -8.91 11.54
C SER A 210 -5.53 -10.13 10.75
N GLN A 211 -4.55 -9.92 9.88
CA GLN A 211 -3.89 -10.99 9.13
C GLN A 211 -2.40 -10.76 9.07
N THR A 212 -1.63 -11.79 9.40
CA THR A 212 -0.18 -11.79 9.19
C THR A 212 0.13 -12.43 7.85
N LEU A 213 0.93 -11.75 7.02
CA LEU A 213 1.47 -12.26 5.78
C LEU A 213 2.89 -12.73 6.04
N LEU A 214 3.13 -14.02 5.89
CA LEU A 214 4.40 -14.67 6.21
C LEU A 214 5.28 -14.84 4.98
N THR A 215 4.66 -15.04 3.79
CA THR A 215 5.37 -15.28 2.54
C THR A 215 6.08 -14.01 2.07
N ASN A 216 7.39 -14.08 1.88
CA ASN A 216 8.16 -13.02 1.24
C ASN A 216 8.16 -13.22 -0.28
N HIS A 217 7.93 -12.14 -1.04
CA HIS A 217 7.90 -12.15 -2.50
C HIS A 217 9.19 -11.56 -3.11
N ARG A 218 10.20 -11.28 -2.28
CA ARG A 218 11.52 -10.84 -2.73
C ARG A 218 12.35 -12.03 -3.22
N HIS A 219 13.48 -11.72 -3.84
CA HIS A 219 14.43 -12.76 -4.24
C HIS A 219 14.93 -13.53 -2.99
N PRO A 220 15.02 -14.88 -3.03
CA PRO A 220 15.40 -15.70 -1.86
C PRO A 220 16.69 -15.26 -1.18
N VAL A 221 17.67 -14.73 -1.92
CA VAL A 221 18.91 -14.21 -1.34
C VAL A 221 18.69 -13.06 -0.37
N VAL A 222 17.60 -12.28 -0.55
CA VAL A 222 17.28 -11.15 0.35
C VAL A 222 16.86 -11.66 1.71
N ASP A 223 16.11 -12.75 1.78
CA ASP A 223 15.72 -13.36 3.05
C ASP A 223 16.93 -13.86 3.83
N SER A 224 17.82 -14.60 3.16
CA SER A 224 19.08 -15.08 3.77
C SER A 224 19.96 -13.93 4.26
N LEU A 225 20.00 -12.81 3.52
CA LEU A 225 20.75 -11.63 3.90
C LEU A 225 20.14 -10.92 5.12
N LEU A 226 18.82 -10.80 5.17
CA LEU A 226 18.12 -10.20 6.31
C LEU A 226 18.28 -11.03 7.58
N ASP A 227 18.16 -12.35 7.48
CA ASP A 227 18.40 -13.26 8.61
C ASP A 227 19.85 -13.12 9.13
N ALA A 228 20.85 -13.03 8.24
CA ALA A 228 22.23 -12.79 8.62
C ALA A 228 22.43 -11.43 9.32
N TYR A 229 21.73 -10.36 8.88
CA TYR A 229 21.77 -9.07 9.56
C TYR A 229 21.11 -9.12 10.95
N ASP A 230 20.04 -9.84 11.11
CA ASP A 230 19.37 -9.99 12.40
C ASP A 230 20.27 -10.75 13.40
N GLU A 231 20.90 -11.85 12.97
CA GLU A 231 21.91 -12.56 13.78
C GLU A 231 23.11 -11.66 14.16
N PHE A 232 23.57 -10.83 13.24
CA PHE A 232 24.68 -9.89 13.52
C PHE A 232 24.29 -8.85 14.57
N LYS A 233 23.09 -8.28 14.47
CA LYS A 233 22.57 -7.30 15.45
C LYS A 233 22.42 -7.90 16.84
N ASP A 234 21.92 -9.15 16.93
CA ASP A 234 21.75 -9.82 18.21
C ASP A 234 23.10 -10.07 18.90
N ARG A 235 24.13 -10.44 18.14
CA ARG A 235 25.50 -10.61 18.66
C ARG A 235 26.12 -9.30 19.16
N THR A 236 25.85 -8.20 18.48
CA THR A 236 26.40 -6.87 18.85
C THR A 236 25.67 -6.25 20.03
N ASN A 237 24.36 -6.49 20.17
CA ASN A 237 23.54 -5.99 21.28
C ASN A 237 23.63 -6.86 22.54
N GLY A 238 24.03 -8.13 22.43
CA GLY A 238 24.21 -9.05 23.56
C GLY A 238 25.57 -8.90 24.27
N ASN A 239 26.48 -8.09 23.75
CA ASN A 239 27.81 -7.79 24.31
C ASN A 239 27.92 -6.39 24.96
N SER A 240 26.78 -5.76 25.30
CA SER A 240 26.74 -4.43 25.91
C SER A 240 26.18 -4.48 27.32
#